data_c21f69707ccbef68abf9c194e9bd917d
#
_entry.id   c21f69707ccbef68abf9c194e9bd917d
#
_cell.length_a   1.000
_cell.length_b   1.000
_cell.length_c   1.000
_cell.angle_alpha   90.00
_cell.angle_beta   90.00
_cell.angle_gamma   90.00
#
_symmetry.space_group_name_H-M   'P 1'
#
loop_
_entity.id
_entity.type
_entity.pdbx_description
1 polymer ?
#
loop_
_entity_poly.entity_id
_entity_poly.type
_entity_poly.pdbx_seq_one_letter_code
_entity_poly.pdbx_strand_id
1 'polypeptide(L)'
;MPLPVLPLRASIAVALATVVMSLLVGMFLAWAWAIGRLWAGQALLPAKAPRVVPWGGKSVLAGLLAVFAVSFGVSATYATVTGRTAKHFQQDVMLVSALINSALLVLVPLILRGTASARAEDFGLAWDELRAAARAGFVAFLLIAPIVYGVQLIAVQIWVRHEHPIELMMLENLTGRVAILAIVSAVFLAPAVEELLFRGLIQGWLTRFLRERIGPDTRAAEVEEWVTDTSPAGPSPEETQTHSFTRTTDPYAAPEKEISRTATRWRLFPRLPDPVRSALPVLLTSSLFALVHMPQWPAPLAIFLLSLGLGMVYQKTGSLVASFVLHAAFNGLSTLALIWVALNPAPLDKKAAPLTPHAATGGSHAVEVPLHNSRQ
;
A
#
# COMPACT_ATOMS: atom_id res chain seq x y z
N MET A 1 -12.64 51.13 2.72
CA MET A 1 -11.71 50.56 3.70
C MET A 1 -11.04 49.36 3.04
N PRO A 2 -9.72 49.33 2.87
CA PRO A 2 -9.04 48.10 2.41
C PRO A 2 -9.15 47.05 3.50
N LEU A 3 -9.51 45.82 3.10
CA LEU A 3 -9.55 44.66 4.00
C LEU A 3 -8.14 44.45 4.62
N PRO A 4 -8.02 44.20 5.92
CA PRO A 4 -6.74 43.97 6.56
C PRO A 4 -6.08 42.72 5.92
N VAL A 5 -4.91 42.91 5.31
CA VAL A 5 -4.11 41.81 4.78
C VAL A 5 -3.61 40.98 5.95
N LEU A 6 -4.19 39.82 6.16
CA LEU A 6 -3.70 38.85 7.15
C LEU A 6 -2.24 38.53 6.88
N PRO A 7 -1.35 38.45 7.90
CA PRO A 7 0.01 38.02 7.69
C PRO A 7 0.02 36.62 7.08
N LEU A 8 0.94 36.35 6.14
CA LEU A 8 0.98 35.12 5.34
C LEU A 8 0.81 33.84 6.19
N ARG A 9 1.41 33.76 7.37
CA ARG A 9 1.26 32.63 8.31
C ARG A 9 -0.19 32.44 8.75
N ALA A 10 -0.91 33.51 9.07
CA ALA A 10 -2.32 33.44 9.48
C ALA A 10 -3.21 32.97 8.31
N SER A 11 -2.92 33.45 7.09
CA SER A 11 -3.66 33.01 5.88
C SER A 11 -3.46 31.50 5.60
N ILE A 12 -2.23 31.00 5.72
CA ILE A 12 -1.91 29.57 5.58
C ILE A 12 -2.62 28.76 6.68
N ALA A 13 -2.59 29.24 7.93
CA ALA A 13 -3.24 28.58 9.04
C ALA A 13 -4.76 28.46 8.84
N VAL A 14 -5.41 29.52 8.39
CA VAL A 14 -6.85 29.50 8.07
C VAL A 14 -7.17 28.56 6.92
N ALA A 15 -6.36 28.56 5.86
CA ALA A 15 -6.53 27.65 4.73
C ALA A 15 -6.40 26.18 5.16
N LEU A 16 -5.38 25.83 5.96
CA LEU A 16 -5.19 24.47 6.49
C LEU A 16 -6.36 24.07 7.40
N ALA A 17 -6.80 24.95 8.32
CA ALA A 17 -7.95 24.68 9.17
C ALA A 17 -9.22 24.42 8.35
N THR A 18 -9.44 25.23 7.31
CA THR A 18 -10.60 25.05 6.40
C THR A 18 -10.54 23.69 5.69
N VAL A 19 -9.37 23.28 5.19
CA VAL A 19 -9.20 21.96 4.55
C VAL A 19 -9.47 20.83 5.55
N VAL A 20 -8.91 20.89 6.75
CA VAL A 20 -9.13 19.87 7.80
C VAL A 20 -10.61 19.79 8.18
N MET A 21 -11.26 20.93 8.41
CA MET A 21 -12.70 20.96 8.73
C MET A 21 -13.55 20.39 7.60
N SER A 22 -13.24 20.72 6.35
CA SER A 22 -13.94 20.17 5.18
C SER A 22 -13.78 18.66 5.09
N LEU A 23 -12.59 18.12 5.39
CA LEU A 23 -12.35 16.68 5.44
C LEU A 23 -13.12 16.01 6.58
N LEU A 24 -13.18 16.60 7.78
CA LEU A 24 -13.95 16.07 8.90
C LEU A 24 -15.45 16.00 8.58
N VAL A 25 -16.00 17.04 7.98
CA VAL A 25 -17.40 17.05 7.49
C VAL A 25 -17.57 15.98 6.41
N GLY A 26 -16.64 15.89 5.46
CA GLY A 26 -16.65 14.84 4.42
C GLY A 26 -16.62 13.42 5.00
N MET A 27 -15.80 13.18 6.03
CA MET A 27 -15.75 11.89 6.75
C MET A 27 -17.09 11.57 7.41
N PHE A 28 -17.69 12.53 8.11
CA PHE A 28 -19.00 12.35 8.74
C PHE A 28 -20.08 12.00 7.69
N LEU A 29 -20.14 12.76 6.58
CA LEU A 29 -21.09 12.50 5.50
C LEU A 29 -20.85 11.15 4.81
N ALA A 30 -19.59 10.77 4.61
CA ALA A 30 -19.23 9.47 4.04
C ALA A 30 -19.68 8.31 4.95
N TRP A 31 -19.52 8.44 6.25
CA TRP A 31 -20.00 7.43 7.21
C TRP A 31 -21.53 7.37 7.26
N ALA A 32 -22.23 8.50 7.28
CA ALA A 32 -23.72 8.53 7.21
C ALA A 32 -24.21 7.85 5.92
N TRP A 33 -23.60 8.15 4.79
CA TRP A 33 -23.88 7.50 3.52
C TRP A 33 -23.58 5.99 3.56
N ALA A 34 -22.44 5.58 4.12
CA ALA A 34 -22.06 4.18 4.21
C ALA A 34 -23.03 3.37 5.08
N ILE A 35 -23.44 3.91 6.24
CA ILE A 35 -24.42 3.29 7.13
C ILE A 35 -25.75 3.12 6.39
N GLY A 36 -26.24 4.16 5.70
CA GLY A 36 -27.48 4.10 4.93
C GLY A 36 -27.43 3.01 3.84
N ARG A 37 -26.32 2.88 3.14
CA ARG A 37 -26.13 1.81 2.13
C ARG A 37 -26.13 0.40 2.75
N LEU A 38 -25.41 0.23 3.87
CA LEU A 38 -25.34 -1.05 4.55
C LEU A 38 -26.72 -1.47 5.08
N TRP A 39 -27.51 -0.55 5.62
CA TRP A 39 -28.89 -0.81 6.03
C TRP A 39 -29.80 -1.19 4.86
N ALA A 40 -29.55 -0.62 3.67
CA ALA A 40 -30.25 -0.97 2.44
C ALA A 40 -29.70 -2.27 1.77
N GLY A 41 -28.76 -3.01 2.40
CA GLY A 41 -28.16 -4.21 1.85
C GLY A 41 -27.26 -3.96 0.63
N GLN A 42 -26.83 -2.71 0.41
CA GLN A 42 -26.04 -2.32 -0.77
C GLN A 42 -24.54 -2.35 -0.47
N ALA A 43 -23.75 -2.79 -1.44
CA ALA A 43 -22.30 -2.79 -1.32
C ALA A 43 -21.72 -1.36 -1.30
N LEU A 44 -20.71 -1.09 -0.47
CA LEU A 44 -20.01 0.21 -0.41
C LEU A 44 -19.13 0.47 -1.64
N LEU A 45 -18.50 -0.58 -2.16
CA LEU A 45 -17.67 -0.52 -3.37
C LEU A 45 -18.20 -1.55 -4.38
N PRO A 46 -18.24 -1.23 -5.68
CA PRO A 46 -18.58 -2.21 -6.69
C PRO A 46 -17.53 -3.31 -6.68
N ALA A 47 -17.97 -4.57 -6.51
CA ALA A 47 -17.07 -5.70 -6.58
C ALA A 47 -16.79 -6.03 -8.04
N LYS A 48 -15.55 -5.82 -8.49
CA LYS A 48 -15.02 -6.40 -9.73
C LYS A 48 -14.35 -7.74 -9.42
N ALA A 49 -14.30 -8.64 -10.39
CA ALA A 49 -13.49 -9.84 -10.25
C ALA A 49 -12.02 -9.45 -9.99
N PRO A 50 -11.34 -10.10 -9.03
CA PRO A 50 -9.94 -9.79 -8.75
C PRO A 50 -9.09 -9.93 -10.01
N ARG A 51 -8.29 -8.90 -10.31
CA ARG A 51 -7.44 -8.88 -11.50
C ARG A 51 -6.39 -9.98 -11.44
N VAL A 52 -6.24 -10.74 -12.50
CA VAL A 52 -5.18 -11.75 -12.62
C VAL A 52 -4.00 -11.11 -13.32
N VAL A 53 -2.89 -11.00 -12.60
CA VAL A 53 -1.66 -10.39 -13.12
C VAL A 53 -0.84 -11.40 -13.94
N PRO A 54 -0.10 -10.97 -14.99
CA PRO A 54 0.70 -11.88 -15.81
C PRO A 54 2.01 -12.35 -15.15
N TRP A 55 2.51 -11.63 -14.13
CA TRP A 55 3.79 -11.94 -13.50
C TRP A 55 3.72 -13.05 -12.45
N GLY A 56 4.81 -13.81 -12.37
CA GLY A 56 5.02 -14.90 -11.40
C GLY A 56 6.11 -14.58 -10.38
N GLY A 57 6.46 -15.58 -9.55
CA GLY A 57 7.46 -15.42 -8.49
C GLY A 57 8.85 -14.95 -8.95
N LYS A 58 9.29 -15.32 -10.17
CA LYS A 58 10.56 -14.84 -10.75
C LYS A 58 10.55 -13.33 -10.96
N SER A 59 9.45 -12.79 -11.49
CA SER A 59 9.29 -11.35 -11.70
C SER A 59 9.21 -10.59 -10.36
N VAL A 60 8.55 -11.17 -9.35
CA VAL A 60 8.51 -10.61 -7.99
C VAL A 60 9.92 -10.54 -7.41
N LEU A 61 10.70 -11.63 -7.50
CA LEU A 61 12.08 -11.65 -7.04
C LEU A 61 12.92 -10.59 -7.76
N ALA A 62 12.81 -10.48 -9.09
CA ALA A 62 13.52 -9.48 -9.87
C ALA A 62 13.14 -8.05 -9.44
N GLY A 63 11.85 -7.77 -9.20
CA GLY A 63 11.38 -6.49 -8.68
C GLY A 63 11.94 -6.15 -7.30
N LEU A 64 11.96 -7.12 -6.37
CA LEU A 64 12.53 -6.94 -5.04
C LEU A 64 14.05 -6.74 -5.08
N LEU A 65 14.77 -7.49 -5.92
CA LEU A 65 16.21 -7.27 -6.14
C LEU A 65 16.49 -5.88 -6.71
N ALA A 66 15.61 -5.37 -7.59
CA ALA A 66 15.73 -4.00 -8.11
C ALA A 66 15.59 -2.95 -7.00
N VAL A 67 14.71 -3.16 -5.99
CA VAL A 67 14.59 -2.26 -4.83
C VAL A 67 15.93 -2.16 -4.10
N PHE A 68 16.59 -3.28 -3.81
CA PHE A 68 17.89 -3.27 -3.14
C PHE A 68 18.98 -2.65 -4.02
N ALA A 69 19.04 -3.02 -5.31
CA ALA A 69 20.06 -2.52 -6.23
C ALA A 69 19.95 -0.99 -6.45
N VAL A 70 18.73 -0.48 -6.64
CA VAL A 70 18.48 0.97 -6.81
C VAL A 70 18.79 1.72 -5.51
N SER A 71 18.30 1.22 -4.36
CA SER A 71 18.54 1.86 -3.07
C SER A 71 20.02 1.95 -2.75
N PHE A 72 20.75 0.85 -2.94
CA PHE A 72 22.20 0.83 -2.74
C PHE A 72 22.93 1.70 -3.76
N GLY A 73 22.62 1.56 -5.07
CA GLY A 73 23.29 2.27 -6.16
C GLY A 73 23.12 3.80 -6.04
N VAL A 74 21.89 4.28 -5.80
CA VAL A 74 21.62 5.72 -5.65
C VAL A 74 22.32 6.25 -4.39
N SER A 75 22.24 5.53 -3.27
CA SER A 75 22.88 5.96 -2.01
C SER A 75 24.42 5.98 -2.13
N ALA A 76 25.03 4.97 -2.77
CA ALA A 76 26.47 4.92 -3.01
C ALA A 76 26.92 6.03 -3.95
N THR A 77 26.21 6.26 -5.05
CA THR A 77 26.49 7.34 -6.00
C THR A 77 26.40 8.71 -5.30
N TYR A 78 25.34 8.93 -4.50
CA TYR A 78 25.20 10.16 -3.74
C TYR A 78 26.37 10.36 -2.78
N ALA A 79 26.75 9.34 -2.01
CA ALA A 79 27.86 9.39 -1.08
C ALA A 79 29.20 9.70 -1.77
N THR A 80 29.46 9.08 -2.93
CA THR A 80 30.71 9.31 -3.70
C THR A 80 30.78 10.70 -4.32
N VAL A 81 29.66 11.18 -4.90
CA VAL A 81 29.61 12.50 -5.56
C VAL A 81 29.68 13.65 -4.58
N THR A 82 29.01 13.53 -3.44
CA THR A 82 28.93 14.61 -2.44
C THR A 82 29.99 14.51 -1.34
N GLY A 83 30.68 13.38 -1.22
CA GLY A 83 31.56 13.07 -0.07
C GLY A 83 30.83 12.96 1.24
N ARG A 84 29.47 12.86 1.21
CA ARG A 84 28.58 12.89 2.39
C ARG A 84 27.70 11.64 2.41
N THR A 85 27.41 11.14 3.60
CA THR A 85 26.35 10.12 3.76
C THR A 85 25.03 10.80 4.08
N ALA A 86 23.94 10.26 3.60
CA ALA A 86 22.58 10.78 3.84
C ALA A 86 22.23 10.93 5.35
N LYS A 87 22.92 10.19 6.21
CA LYS A 87 22.74 10.28 7.69
C LYS A 87 23.11 11.64 8.28
N HIS A 88 23.97 12.42 7.63
CA HIS A 88 24.43 13.70 8.16
C HIS A 88 23.52 14.88 7.80
N PHE A 89 22.63 14.73 6.81
CA PHE A 89 21.75 15.79 6.34
C PHE A 89 20.34 15.26 6.09
N GLN A 90 19.42 15.59 6.97
CA GLN A 90 18.02 15.17 6.87
C GLN A 90 17.36 15.57 5.54
N GLN A 91 17.71 16.75 5.00
CA GLN A 91 17.21 17.20 3.68
C GLN A 91 17.73 16.33 2.54
N ASP A 92 18.98 15.87 2.63
CA ASP A 92 19.58 15.00 1.63
C ASP A 92 18.94 13.59 1.64
N VAL A 93 18.53 13.09 2.81
CA VAL A 93 17.77 11.84 2.92
C VAL A 93 16.47 11.91 2.11
N MET A 94 15.74 13.03 2.17
CA MET A 94 14.52 13.21 1.38
C MET A 94 14.80 13.23 -0.12
N LEU A 95 15.85 13.93 -0.55
CA LEU A 95 16.25 13.97 -1.96
C LEU A 95 16.66 12.57 -2.45
N VAL A 96 17.50 11.86 -1.69
CA VAL A 96 17.91 10.49 -2.01
C VAL A 96 16.70 9.55 -2.08
N SER A 97 15.77 9.63 -1.13
CA SER A 97 14.54 8.85 -1.16
C SER A 97 13.67 9.19 -2.38
N ALA A 98 13.56 10.47 -2.74
CA ALA A 98 12.82 10.88 -3.94
C ALA A 98 13.42 10.31 -5.22
N LEU A 99 14.76 10.30 -5.33
CA LEU A 99 15.49 9.72 -6.47
C LEU A 99 15.30 8.21 -6.55
N ILE A 100 15.40 7.49 -5.40
CA ILE A 100 15.16 6.05 -5.32
C ILE A 100 13.74 5.74 -5.77
N ASN A 101 12.74 6.42 -5.21
CA ASN A 101 11.34 6.19 -5.54
C ASN A 101 11.05 6.49 -7.02
N SER A 102 11.59 7.58 -7.57
CA SER A 102 11.45 7.91 -8.99
C SER A 102 12.06 6.85 -9.90
N ALA A 103 13.23 6.34 -9.56
CA ALA A 103 13.89 5.26 -10.30
C ALA A 103 13.08 3.96 -10.24
N LEU A 104 12.53 3.60 -9.08
CA LEU A 104 11.71 2.40 -8.90
C LEU A 104 10.37 2.48 -9.64
N LEU A 105 9.73 3.65 -9.71
CA LEU A 105 8.50 3.85 -10.50
C LEU A 105 8.70 3.59 -11.99
N VAL A 106 9.91 3.75 -12.49
CA VAL A 106 10.26 3.45 -13.88
C VAL A 106 10.75 2.00 -14.02
N LEU A 107 11.68 1.59 -13.17
CA LEU A 107 12.40 0.32 -13.34
C LEU A 107 11.51 -0.90 -13.06
N VAL A 108 10.65 -0.86 -12.02
CA VAL A 108 9.80 -2.01 -11.66
C VAL A 108 8.81 -2.34 -12.79
N PRO A 109 8.04 -1.38 -13.36
CA PRO A 109 7.20 -1.66 -14.54
C PRO A 109 8.00 -2.16 -15.75
N LEU A 110 9.20 -1.65 -16.02
CA LEU A 110 10.06 -2.12 -17.11
C LEU A 110 10.49 -3.57 -16.90
N ILE A 111 10.87 -3.95 -15.67
CA ILE A 111 11.20 -5.35 -15.33
C ILE A 111 9.98 -6.24 -15.56
N LEU A 112 8.79 -5.84 -15.11
CA LEU A 112 7.58 -6.61 -15.29
C LEU A 112 7.17 -6.71 -16.77
N ARG A 113 7.39 -5.65 -17.55
CA ARG A 113 7.21 -5.68 -18.98
C ARG A 113 8.17 -6.67 -19.67
N GLY A 114 9.44 -6.67 -19.28
CA GLY A 114 10.46 -7.57 -19.86
C GLY A 114 10.31 -9.03 -19.44
N THR A 115 9.90 -9.30 -18.19
CA THR A 115 9.82 -10.66 -17.62
C THR A 115 8.46 -11.33 -17.76
N ALA A 116 7.38 -10.56 -17.92
CA ALA A 116 6.01 -11.05 -17.90
C ALA A 116 5.11 -10.37 -18.96
N SER A 117 5.67 -9.55 -19.85
CA SER A 117 4.91 -8.78 -20.86
C SER A 117 3.80 -7.92 -20.25
N ALA A 118 4.00 -7.42 -19.04
CA ALA A 118 3.04 -6.61 -18.31
C ALA A 118 2.70 -5.32 -19.06
N ARG A 119 1.42 -4.92 -19.00
CA ARG A 119 0.87 -3.70 -19.59
C ARG A 119 0.28 -2.80 -18.51
N ALA A 120 0.06 -1.52 -18.82
CA ALA A 120 -0.56 -0.57 -17.88
C ALA A 120 -1.93 -1.04 -17.37
N GLU A 121 -2.68 -1.73 -18.21
CA GLU A 121 -3.98 -2.32 -17.89
C GLU A 121 -3.90 -3.37 -16.78
N ASP A 122 -2.79 -4.12 -16.70
CA ASP A 122 -2.58 -5.14 -15.65
C ASP A 122 -2.45 -4.53 -14.26
N PHE A 123 -2.12 -3.23 -14.19
CA PHE A 123 -2.08 -2.44 -12.96
C PHE A 123 -3.40 -1.69 -12.69
N GLY A 124 -4.41 -1.85 -13.56
CA GLY A 124 -5.67 -1.11 -13.46
C GLY A 124 -5.53 0.38 -13.81
N LEU A 125 -4.60 0.70 -14.73
CA LEU A 125 -4.36 2.06 -15.24
C LEU A 125 -5.10 2.29 -16.57
N ALA A 126 -6.35 1.82 -16.70
CA ALA A 126 -7.21 2.09 -17.85
C ALA A 126 -7.75 3.53 -17.76
N TRP A 127 -7.56 4.32 -18.81
CA TRP A 127 -7.87 5.76 -18.84
C TRP A 127 -9.35 6.08 -18.55
N ASP A 128 -10.25 5.27 -19.06
CA ASP A 128 -11.70 5.36 -18.86
C ASP A 128 -12.14 5.09 -17.42
N GLU A 129 -11.38 4.30 -16.67
CA GLU A 129 -11.67 3.94 -15.28
C GLU A 129 -11.00 4.87 -14.24
N LEU A 130 -10.02 5.69 -14.62
CA LEU A 130 -9.21 6.48 -13.67
C LEU A 130 -10.05 7.37 -12.74
N ARG A 131 -11.06 8.05 -13.27
CA ARG A 131 -11.93 8.93 -12.48
C ARG A 131 -12.78 8.15 -11.48
N ALA A 132 -13.27 6.99 -11.88
CA ALA A 132 -14.05 6.11 -11.01
C ALA A 132 -13.16 5.51 -9.90
N ALA A 133 -11.96 5.06 -10.25
CA ALA A 133 -10.97 4.54 -9.34
C ALA A 133 -10.52 5.60 -8.32
N ALA A 134 -10.22 6.82 -8.78
CA ALA A 134 -9.83 7.92 -7.90
C ALA A 134 -10.97 8.29 -6.91
N ARG A 135 -12.21 8.36 -7.37
CA ARG A 135 -13.37 8.58 -6.49
C ARG A 135 -13.54 7.47 -5.47
N ALA A 136 -13.40 6.20 -5.89
CA ALA A 136 -13.48 5.06 -4.98
C ALA A 136 -12.37 5.11 -3.90
N GLY A 137 -11.14 5.46 -4.29
CA GLY A 137 -10.03 5.64 -3.37
C GLY A 137 -10.26 6.79 -2.37
N PHE A 138 -10.78 7.92 -2.85
CA PHE A 138 -11.06 9.06 -1.98
C PHE A 138 -12.22 8.78 -0.99
N VAL A 139 -13.30 8.13 -1.44
CA VAL A 139 -14.38 7.69 -0.54
C VAL A 139 -13.85 6.69 0.49
N ALA A 140 -13.03 5.74 0.07
CA ALA A 140 -12.39 4.79 0.99
C ALA A 140 -11.49 5.50 2.02
N PHE A 141 -10.76 6.55 1.61
CA PHE A 141 -9.99 7.40 2.54
C PHE A 141 -10.91 8.02 3.60
N LEU A 142 -12.03 8.64 3.22
CA LEU A 142 -12.97 9.25 4.16
C LEU A 142 -13.55 8.24 5.17
N LEU A 143 -13.70 6.98 4.78
CA LEU A 143 -14.22 5.92 5.64
C LEU A 143 -13.13 5.31 6.54
N ILE A 144 -11.92 5.12 6.04
CA ILE A 144 -10.85 4.38 6.73
C ILE A 144 -10.02 5.29 7.62
N ALA A 145 -9.75 6.53 7.20
CA ALA A 145 -8.88 7.45 7.92
C ALA A 145 -9.29 7.70 9.38
N PRO A 146 -10.58 7.91 9.74
CA PRO A 146 -10.97 8.09 11.14
C PRO A 146 -10.61 6.91 12.02
N ILE A 147 -10.75 5.68 11.51
CA ILE A 147 -10.41 4.45 12.23
C ILE A 147 -8.89 4.38 12.45
N VAL A 148 -8.12 4.59 11.38
CA VAL A 148 -6.64 4.50 11.44
C VAL A 148 -6.06 5.56 12.37
N TYR A 149 -6.51 6.82 12.26
CA TYR A 149 -6.08 7.88 13.18
C TYR A 149 -6.53 7.64 14.61
N GLY A 150 -7.75 7.09 14.82
CA GLY A 150 -8.23 6.71 16.15
C GLY A 150 -7.33 5.67 16.80
N VAL A 151 -6.95 4.61 16.08
CA VAL A 151 -6.00 3.61 16.56
C VAL A 151 -4.62 4.21 16.82
N GLN A 152 -4.13 5.08 15.93
CA GLN A 152 -2.85 5.77 16.12
C GLN A 152 -2.87 6.63 17.39
N LEU A 153 -3.93 7.39 17.64
CA LEU A 153 -4.08 8.21 18.84
C LEU A 153 -4.09 7.35 20.12
N ILE A 154 -4.78 6.22 20.10
CA ILE A 154 -4.79 5.29 21.23
C ILE A 154 -3.39 4.67 21.43
N ALA A 155 -2.75 4.24 20.34
CA ALA A 155 -1.45 3.60 20.39
C ALA A 155 -0.37 4.52 21.00
N VAL A 156 -0.34 5.81 20.65
CA VAL A 156 0.64 6.76 21.20
C VAL A 156 0.37 7.14 22.66
N GLN A 157 -0.82 6.86 23.21
CA GLN A 157 -1.09 7.00 24.66
C GLN A 157 -0.56 5.81 25.47
N ILE A 158 -0.46 4.64 24.84
CA ILE A 158 -0.07 3.40 25.53
C ILE A 158 1.44 3.16 25.44
N TRP A 159 2.04 3.49 24.29
CA TRP A 159 3.46 3.22 24.00
C TRP A 159 4.26 4.49 23.74
N VAL A 160 5.54 4.45 24.10
CA VAL A 160 6.50 5.50 23.76
C VAL A 160 6.65 5.58 22.23
N ARG A 161 6.50 6.79 21.70
CA ARG A 161 6.60 7.07 20.28
C ARG A 161 8.07 7.19 19.84
N HIS A 162 8.42 6.51 18.75
CA HIS A 162 9.67 6.76 18.04
C HIS A 162 9.40 7.76 16.92
N GLU A 163 10.07 8.89 16.97
CA GLU A 163 9.88 9.98 16.02
C GLU A 163 10.48 9.63 14.65
N HIS A 164 9.77 10.01 13.59
CA HIS A 164 10.24 9.79 12.22
C HIS A 164 11.22 10.92 11.83
N PRO A 165 12.37 10.63 11.16
CA PRO A 165 13.35 11.64 10.77
C PRO A 165 12.76 12.81 9.96
N ILE A 166 11.79 12.55 9.09
CA ILE A 166 11.08 13.58 8.30
C ILE A 166 10.27 14.50 9.21
N GLU A 167 9.63 13.94 10.25
CA GLU A 167 8.85 14.71 11.22
C GLU A 167 9.73 15.69 11.99
N LEU A 168 10.85 15.20 12.55
CA LEU A 168 11.82 16.04 13.24
C LEU A 168 12.33 17.16 12.35
N MET A 169 12.71 16.84 11.11
CA MET A 169 13.19 17.84 10.16
C MET A 169 12.14 18.90 9.85
N MET A 170 10.87 18.52 9.70
CA MET A 170 9.79 19.48 9.43
C MET A 170 9.50 20.37 10.63
N LEU A 171 9.59 19.83 11.84
CA LEU A 171 9.39 20.60 13.08
C LEU A 171 10.55 21.56 13.36
N GLU A 172 11.79 21.15 13.10
CA GLU A 172 12.99 21.94 13.38
C GLU A 172 13.32 22.97 12.29
N ASN A 173 13.13 22.62 11.01
CA ASN A 173 13.64 23.36 9.86
C ASN A 173 12.63 23.51 8.73
N LEU A 174 11.39 23.89 9.01
CA LEU A 174 10.38 24.08 7.97
C LEU A 174 10.72 25.26 7.07
N THR A 175 11.26 24.96 5.88
CA THR A 175 11.42 25.91 4.77
C THR A 175 10.48 25.55 3.64
N GLY A 176 10.19 26.48 2.72
CA GLY A 176 9.37 26.18 1.54
C GLY A 176 9.94 25.02 0.71
N ARG A 177 11.26 24.90 0.60
CA ARG A 177 11.94 23.78 -0.08
C ARG A 177 11.69 22.45 0.64
N VAL A 178 11.82 22.42 1.94
CA VAL A 178 11.57 21.23 2.76
C VAL A 178 10.10 20.78 2.66
N ALA A 179 9.17 21.74 2.75
CA ALA A 179 7.74 21.44 2.61
C ALA A 179 7.41 20.84 1.22
N ILE A 180 7.94 21.40 0.14
CA ILE A 180 7.74 20.87 -1.22
C ILE A 180 8.33 19.47 -1.36
N LEU A 181 9.56 19.25 -0.90
CA LEU A 181 10.20 17.93 -0.94
C LEU A 181 9.40 16.90 -0.10
N ALA A 182 8.90 17.29 1.07
CA ALA A 182 8.06 16.43 1.90
C ALA A 182 6.76 16.05 1.18
N ILE A 183 6.06 17.02 0.59
CA ILE A 183 4.82 16.76 -0.15
C ILE A 183 5.11 15.84 -1.35
N VAL A 184 6.11 16.16 -2.17
CA VAL A 184 6.43 15.34 -3.36
C VAL A 184 6.83 13.92 -2.96
N SER A 185 7.71 13.78 -1.95
CA SER A 185 8.21 12.47 -1.55
C SER A 185 7.19 11.67 -0.75
N ALA A 186 6.61 12.24 0.31
CA ALA A 186 5.77 11.50 1.25
C ALA A 186 4.32 11.34 0.76
N VAL A 187 3.80 12.29 -0.04
CA VAL A 187 2.40 12.22 -0.50
C VAL A 187 2.28 11.53 -1.86
N PHE A 188 3.26 11.66 -2.73
CA PHE A 188 3.15 11.14 -4.10
C PHE A 188 4.13 10.00 -4.39
N LEU A 189 5.44 10.22 -4.27
CA LEU A 189 6.42 9.25 -4.74
C LEU A 189 6.45 7.97 -3.89
N ALA A 190 6.52 8.10 -2.56
CA ALA A 190 6.55 6.94 -1.68
C ALA A 190 5.26 6.12 -1.79
N PRO A 191 4.04 6.71 -1.64
CA PRO A 191 2.81 5.95 -1.86
C PRO A 191 2.72 5.28 -3.23
N ALA A 192 3.16 5.94 -4.30
CA ALA A 192 3.11 5.34 -5.65
C ALA A 192 3.99 4.10 -5.75
N VAL A 193 5.22 4.15 -5.22
CA VAL A 193 6.14 2.99 -5.19
C VAL A 193 5.60 1.90 -4.27
N GLU A 194 5.12 2.26 -3.10
CA GLU A 194 4.60 1.31 -2.12
C GLU A 194 3.37 0.58 -2.66
N GLU A 195 2.42 1.29 -3.29
CA GLU A 195 1.29 0.64 -3.93
C GLU A 195 1.71 -0.25 -5.11
N LEU A 196 2.69 0.20 -5.92
CA LEU A 196 3.24 -0.61 -7.01
C LEU A 196 3.87 -1.92 -6.48
N LEU A 197 4.65 -1.85 -5.40
CA LEU A 197 5.34 -3.01 -4.83
C LEU A 197 4.39 -3.92 -4.04
N PHE A 198 3.61 -3.37 -3.13
CA PHE A 198 2.79 -4.20 -2.23
C PHE A 198 1.49 -4.66 -2.89
N ARG A 199 0.77 -3.79 -3.59
CA ARG A 199 -0.53 -4.14 -4.23
C ARG A 199 -0.32 -4.69 -5.63
N GLY A 200 0.43 -3.97 -6.45
CA GLY A 200 0.73 -4.42 -7.81
C GLY A 200 1.54 -5.72 -7.80
N LEU A 201 2.78 -5.64 -7.35
CA LEU A 201 3.75 -6.72 -7.48
C LEU A 201 3.42 -7.91 -6.55
N ILE A 202 3.36 -7.70 -5.22
CA ILE A 202 3.28 -8.78 -4.24
C ILE A 202 1.85 -9.30 -4.10
N GLN A 203 0.86 -8.45 -3.80
CA GLN A 203 -0.53 -8.88 -3.62
C GLN A 203 -1.12 -9.46 -4.90
N GLY A 204 -0.85 -8.84 -6.05
CA GLY A 204 -1.28 -9.34 -7.36
C GLY A 204 -0.74 -10.75 -7.63
N TRP A 205 0.58 -10.96 -7.46
CA TRP A 205 1.20 -12.27 -7.59
C TRP A 205 0.65 -13.29 -6.58
N LEU A 206 0.49 -12.91 -5.32
CA LEU A 206 -0.01 -13.80 -4.28
C LEU A 206 -1.45 -14.25 -4.56
N THR A 207 -2.29 -13.32 -5.06
CA THR A 207 -3.66 -13.63 -5.50
C THR A 207 -3.66 -14.65 -6.63
N ARG A 208 -2.81 -14.45 -7.65
CA ARG A 208 -2.62 -15.42 -8.74
C ARG A 208 -2.11 -16.77 -8.24
N PHE A 209 -1.05 -16.76 -7.43
CA PHE A 209 -0.44 -17.97 -6.89
C PHE A 209 -1.44 -18.82 -6.10
N LEU A 210 -2.23 -18.20 -5.22
CA LEU A 210 -3.25 -18.90 -4.44
C LEU A 210 -4.38 -19.43 -5.32
N ARG A 211 -4.81 -18.69 -6.34
CA ARG A 211 -5.78 -19.20 -7.33
C ARG A 211 -5.28 -20.44 -8.06
N GLU A 212 -4.06 -20.41 -8.55
CA GLU A 212 -3.45 -21.53 -9.27
C GLU A 212 -3.27 -22.77 -8.39
N ARG A 213 -3.06 -22.59 -7.09
CA ARG A 213 -2.81 -23.69 -6.13
C ARG A 213 -4.07 -24.25 -5.48
N ILE A 214 -5.09 -23.42 -5.27
CA ILE A 214 -6.30 -23.79 -4.53
C ILE A 214 -7.46 -24.16 -5.49
N GLY A 215 -7.34 -23.83 -6.78
CA GLY A 215 -8.31 -24.12 -7.84
C GLY A 215 -9.29 -22.96 -8.09
N PRO A 216 -10.09 -23.03 -9.16
CA PRO A 216 -11.05 -22.00 -9.53
C PRO A 216 -12.14 -21.85 -8.46
N ASP A 217 -12.69 -20.65 -8.40
CA ASP A 217 -13.83 -20.32 -7.55
C ASP A 217 -15.05 -21.13 -8.02
N THR A 218 -15.58 -22.01 -7.19
CA THR A 218 -16.72 -22.86 -7.57
C THR A 218 -17.94 -22.04 -7.97
N ARG A 219 -18.09 -20.82 -7.44
CA ARG A 219 -19.19 -19.92 -7.86
C ARG A 219 -19.06 -19.43 -9.31
N ALA A 220 -17.85 -19.24 -9.82
CA ALA A 220 -17.67 -18.88 -11.23
C ALA A 220 -17.99 -20.06 -12.15
N ALA A 221 -17.66 -21.27 -11.73
CA ALA A 221 -18.03 -22.50 -12.46
C ALA A 221 -19.54 -22.75 -12.42
N GLU A 222 -20.21 -22.54 -11.28
CA GLU A 222 -21.66 -22.67 -11.15
C GLU A 222 -22.43 -21.63 -11.98
N VAL A 223 -21.92 -20.41 -12.12
CA VAL A 223 -22.54 -19.39 -12.98
C VAL A 223 -22.35 -19.71 -14.46
N GLU A 224 -21.22 -20.27 -14.85
CA GLU A 224 -20.98 -20.72 -16.22
C GLU A 224 -21.85 -21.92 -16.57
N GLU A 225 -22.04 -22.87 -15.66
CA GLU A 225 -22.94 -24.02 -15.80
C GLU A 225 -24.42 -23.58 -15.89
N TRP A 226 -24.83 -22.59 -15.09
CA TRP A 226 -26.18 -22.00 -15.14
C TRP A 226 -26.45 -21.26 -16.46
N VAL A 227 -25.46 -20.56 -17.01
CA VAL A 227 -25.60 -19.83 -18.29
C VAL A 227 -25.66 -20.79 -19.49
N THR A 228 -25.01 -21.96 -19.38
CA THR A 228 -25.06 -22.98 -20.47
C THR A 228 -26.31 -23.81 -20.41
N ASP A 229 -26.96 -23.95 -19.23
CA ASP A 229 -28.19 -24.79 -19.09
C ASP A 229 -29.50 -24.01 -19.35
N THR A 230 -29.44 -22.68 -19.52
CA THR A 230 -30.60 -21.86 -19.89
C THR A 230 -30.76 -21.67 -21.40
N SER A 231 -30.16 -22.53 -22.24
CA SER A 231 -30.56 -22.61 -23.65
C SER A 231 -32.02 -23.08 -23.68
N PRO A 232 -32.96 -22.32 -24.31
CA PRO A 232 -34.35 -22.74 -24.39
C PRO A 232 -34.42 -24.08 -25.13
N ALA A 233 -34.92 -25.10 -24.44
CA ALA A 233 -35.25 -26.35 -25.10
C ALA A 233 -36.20 -26.06 -26.23
N GLY A 234 -35.68 -26.10 -27.45
CA GLY A 234 -36.51 -26.10 -28.63
C GLY A 234 -37.48 -27.30 -28.57
N PRO A 235 -38.67 -27.19 -29.22
CA PRO A 235 -39.67 -28.24 -29.15
C PRO A 235 -39.09 -29.55 -29.69
N SER A 236 -39.30 -30.63 -28.92
CA SER A 236 -38.91 -31.99 -29.28
C SER A 236 -39.51 -32.37 -30.63
N PRO A 237 -38.70 -32.81 -31.61
CA PRO A 237 -39.26 -33.45 -32.79
C PRO A 237 -39.72 -34.87 -32.40
N GLU A 238 -40.97 -35.18 -32.76
CA GLU A 238 -41.57 -36.52 -32.70
C GLU A 238 -40.68 -37.59 -33.34
N GLU A 239 -40.78 -38.78 -32.77
CA GLU A 239 -40.18 -40.03 -33.22
C GLU A 239 -40.40 -40.25 -34.72
N THR A 240 -39.32 -40.38 -35.50
CA THR A 240 -39.35 -41.06 -36.77
C THR A 240 -38.10 -41.90 -36.97
N GLN A 241 -38.32 -43.19 -36.84
CA GLN A 241 -37.64 -44.37 -37.42
C GLN A 241 -36.23 -44.27 -37.99
N THR A 242 -35.39 -45.05 -37.33
CA THR A 242 -34.34 -45.92 -37.88
C THR A 242 -33.87 -45.69 -39.32
N HIS A 243 -32.68 -45.13 -39.45
CA HIS A 243 -31.73 -45.54 -40.50
C HIS A 243 -30.32 -45.57 -39.91
N SER A 244 -29.72 -46.78 -39.97
CA SER A 244 -28.32 -47.01 -39.71
C SER A 244 -27.44 -46.18 -40.63
N PHE A 245 -26.90 -45.07 -40.12
CA PHE A 245 -25.90 -44.30 -40.86
C PHE A 245 -24.51 -44.76 -40.43
N THR A 246 -23.82 -45.41 -41.34
CA THR A 246 -22.37 -45.66 -41.27
C THR A 246 -21.65 -44.35 -41.04
N ARG A 247 -20.89 -44.30 -39.95
CA ARG A 247 -20.02 -43.19 -39.54
C ARG A 247 -18.96 -42.98 -40.60
N THR A 248 -19.18 -42.09 -41.58
CA THR A 248 -18.11 -41.57 -42.44
C THR A 248 -17.24 -40.64 -41.57
N THR A 249 -15.99 -41.01 -41.40
CA THR A 249 -14.97 -40.16 -40.78
C THR A 249 -14.82 -38.90 -41.62
N ASP A 250 -15.25 -37.75 -41.06
CA ASP A 250 -15.04 -36.45 -41.66
C ASP A 250 -13.52 -36.13 -41.64
N PRO A 251 -12.85 -36.02 -42.82
CA PRO A 251 -11.42 -35.74 -42.89
C PRO A 251 -11.06 -34.30 -42.45
N TYR A 252 -12.06 -33.44 -42.19
CA TYR A 252 -11.88 -32.07 -41.68
C TYR A 252 -12.32 -31.90 -40.23
N ALA A 253 -12.66 -32.98 -39.52
CA ALA A 253 -12.88 -32.86 -38.07
C ALA A 253 -11.55 -32.37 -37.41
N ALA A 254 -11.62 -31.19 -36.85
CA ALA A 254 -10.49 -30.67 -36.05
C ALA A 254 -10.10 -31.74 -35.04
N PRO A 255 -8.79 -32.00 -34.83
CA PRO A 255 -8.35 -33.02 -33.90
C PRO A 255 -9.00 -32.71 -32.55
N GLU A 256 -9.78 -33.67 -32.06
CA GLU A 256 -10.36 -33.63 -30.71
C GLU A 256 -9.18 -33.36 -29.77
N LYS A 257 -9.13 -32.16 -29.23
CA LYS A 257 -8.09 -31.78 -28.26
C LYS A 257 -8.20 -32.80 -27.13
N GLU A 258 -7.35 -33.81 -27.20
CA GLU A 258 -7.13 -34.73 -26.11
C GLU A 258 -6.91 -33.85 -24.88
N ILE A 259 -7.95 -33.68 -24.06
CA ILE A 259 -7.86 -33.00 -22.77
C ILE A 259 -6.89 -33.84 -21.98
N SER A 260 -5.63 -33.46 -22.07
CA SER A 260 -4.53 -34.06 -21.34
C SER A 260 -4.99 -34.27 -19.91
N ARG A 261 -5.30 -35.52 -19.58
CA ARG A 261 -5.66 -35.96 -18.24
C ARG A 261 -4.57 -35.54 -17.30
N THR A 262 -4.82 -34.40 -16.64
CA THR A 262 -4.45 -34.15 -15.26
C THR A 262 -3.06 -34.61 -14.87
N ALA A 263 -2.06 -33.76 -15.01
CA ALA A 263 -1.03 -33.70 -14.02
C ALA A 263 -1.71 -33.58 -12.64
N THR A 264 -1.62 -34.60 -11.81
CA THR A 264 -2.04 -34.58 -10.42
C THR A 264 -1.21 -33.51 -9.72
N ARG A 265 -1.70 -32.28 -9.77
CA ARG A 265 -1.04 -31.11 -9.16
C ARG A 265 -1.20 -31.30 -7.65
N TRP A 266 -0.12 -31.62 -6.98
CA TRP A 266 -0.08 -31.73 -5.53
C TRP A 266 -0.68 -30.46 -4.93
N ARG A 267 -1.90 -30.59 -4.34
CA ARG A 267 -2.56 -29.48 -3.64
C ARG A 267 -1.92 -29.35 -2.27
N LEU A 268 -1.12 -28.31 -2.10
CA LEU A 268 -0.40 -28.06 -0.83
C LEU A 268 -1.32 -27.71 0.35
N PHE A 269 -2.59 -27.34 0.06
CA PHE A 269 -3.52 -26.90 1.11
C PHE A 269 -4.92 -27.54 0.93
N PRO A 270 -5.60 -27.90 2.04
CA PRO A 270 -7.01 -28.23 1.99
C PRO A 270 -7.82 -27.04 1.44
N ARG A 271 -9.01 -27.31 0.90
CA ARG A 271 -9.90 -26.29 0.36
C ARG A 271 -10.24 -25.27 1.45
N LEU A 272 -9.62 -24.11 1.40
CA LEU A 272 -9.99 -23.00 2.28
C LEU A 272 -11.33 -22.41 1.81
N PRO A 273 -12.23 -22.00 2.74
CA PRO A 273 -13.44 -21.27 2.39
C PRO A 273 -13.11 -20.04 1.52
N ASP A 274 -13.96 -19.73 0.55
CA ASP A 274 -13.76 -18.62 -0.40
C ASP A 274 -13.45 -17.27 0.27
N PRO A 275 -14.13 -16.88 1.38
CA PRO A 275 -13.80 -15.62 2.06
C PRO A 275 -12.38 -15.62 2.65
N VAL A 276 -11.91 -16.75 3.18
CA VAL A 276 -10.54 -16.87 3.73
C VAL A 276 -9.51 -16.80 2.61
N ARG A 277 -9.75 -17.48 1.50
CA ARG A 277 -8.87 -17.51 0.33
C ARG A 277 -8.72 -16.12 -0.30
N SER A 278 -9.79 -15.35 -0.38
CA SER A 278 -9.77 -13.99 -0.91
C SER A 278 -9.13 -13.00 0.05
N ALA A 279 -9.26 -13.19 1.36
CA ALA A 279 -8.67 -12.32 2.38
C ALA A 279 -7.16 -12.55 2.57
N LEU A 280 -6.66 -13.76 2.31
CA LEU A 280 -5.27 -14.15 2.62
C LEU A 280 -4.20 -13.28 1.92
N PRO A 281 -4.29 -12.95 0.60
CA PRO A 281 -3.34 -12.04 -0.03
C PRO A 281 -3.31 -10.66 0.64
N VAL A 282 -4.48 -10.14 1.01
CA VAL A 282 -4.59 -8.84 1.69
C VAL A 282 -3.95 -8.90 3.08
N LEU A 283 -4.25 -9.92 3.87
CA LEU A 283 -3.70 -10.09 5.21
C LEU A 283 -2.18 -10.22 5.19
N LEU A 284 -1.64 -11.07 4.32
CA LEU A 284 -0.19 -11.31 4.25
C LEU A 284 0.55 -10.05 3.78
N THR A 285 0.05 -9.37 2.76
CA THR A 285 0.71 -8.14 2.27
C THR A 285 0.56 -6.99 3.25
N SER A 286 -0.55 -6.89 3.99
CA SER A 286 -0.73 -5.87 5.03
C SER A 286 0.17 -6.13 6.24
N SER A 287 0.35 -7.39 6.64
CA SER A 287 1.31 -7.74 7.69
C SER A 287 2.75 -7.41 7.28
N LEU A 288 3.12 -7.72 6.04
CA LEU A 288 4.44 -7.38 5.51
C LEU A 288 4.64 -5.87 5.45
N PHE A 289 3.62 -5.11 5.01
CA PHE A 289 3.66 -3.66 4.96
C PHE A 289 3.84 -3.03 6.35
N ALA A 290 3.12 -3.51 7.35
CA ALA A 290 3.29 -3.05 8.73
C ALA A 290 4.67 -3.44 9.30
N LEU A 291 5.17 -4.63 8.95
CA LEU A 291 6.46 -5.13 9.44
C LEU A 291 7.64 -4.28 8.97
N VAL A 292 7.64 -3.80 7.72
CA VAL A 292 8.71 -2.91 7.23
C VAL A 292 8.69 -1.53 7.91
N HIS A 293 7.58 -1.17 8.59
CA HIS A 293 7.44 0.05 9.37
C HIS A 293 7.71 -0.14 10.87
N MET A 294 8.14 -1.32 11.32
CA MET A 294 8.45 -1.60 12.75
C MET A 294 9.37 -0.59 13.43
N PRO A 295 10.37 0.01 12.74
CA PRO A 295 11.20 1.04 13.37
C PRO A 295 10.44 2.29 13.84
N GLN A 296 9.20 2.49 13.38
CA GLN A 296 8.34 3.63 13.72
C GLN A 296 7.29 3.29 14.80
N TRP A 297 7.60 2.33 15.68
CA TRP A 297 6.68 1.92 16.75
C TRP A 297 6.12 3.12 17.53
N PRO A 298 4.79 3.20 17.83
CA PRO A 298 3.74 2.19 17.62
C PRO A 298 2.95 2.33 16.29
N ALA A 299 3.39 3.14 15.34
CA ALA A 299 2.72 3.39 14.07
C ALA A 299 2.36 2.12 13.27
N PRO A 300 3.13 1.00 13.30
CA PRO A 300 2.78 -0.21 12.58
C PRO A 300 1.39 -0.76 12.87
N LEU A 301 0.82 -0.50 14.05
CA LEU A 301 -0.54 -0.92 14.40
C LEU A 301 -1.60 -0.22 13.52
N ALA A 302 -1.48 1.09 13.38
CA ALA A 302 -2.34 1.90 12.53
C ALA A 302 -2.06 1.65 11.04
N ILE A 303 -0.79 1.50 10.67
CA ILE A 303 -0.33 1.20 9.31
C ILE A 303 -0.85 -0.16 8.85
N PHE A 304 -0.94 -1.17 9.71
CA PHE A 304 -1.56 -2.45 9.38
C PHE A 304 -3.03 -2.28 8.96
N LEU A 305 -3.81 -1.51 9.72
CA LEU A 305 -5.21 -1.23 9.40
C LEU A 305 -5.36 -0.43 8.10
N LEU A 306 -4.51 0.59 7.89
CA LEU A 306 -4.45 1.32 6.63
C LEU A 306 -4.17 0.36 5.47
N SER A 307 -3.19 -0.50 5.63
CA SER A 307 -2.78 -1.46 4.61
C SER A 307 -3.88 -2.50 4.29
N LEU A 308 -4.65 -2.94 5.29
CA LEU A 308 -5.85 -3.75 5.06
C LEU A 308 -6.85 -3.01 4.17
N GLY A 309 -7.10 -1.74 4.47
CA GLY A 309 -7.97 -0.88 3.65
C GLY A 309 -7.48 -0.74 2.21
N LEU A 310 -6.19 -0.43 2.03
CA LEU A 310 -5.53 -0.33 0.73
C LEU A 310 -5.64 -1.63 -0.08
N GLY A 311 -5.32 -2.77 0.56
CA GLY A 311 -5.40 -4.09 -0.07
C GLY A 311 -6.82 -4.48 -0.46
N MET A 312 -7.82 -4.19 0.39
CA MET A 312 -9.24 -4.42 0.08
C MET A 312 -9.73 -3.54 -1.07
N VAL A 313 -9.34 -2.26 -1.09
CA VAL A 313 -9.71 -1.33 -2.17
C VAL A 313 -9.10 -1.80 -3.49
N TYR A 314 -7.81 -2.15 -3.51
CA TYR A 314 -7.18 -2.72 -4.69
C TYR A 314 -7.88 -3.99 -5.17
N GLN A 315 -8.18 -4.92 -4.26
CA GLN A 315 -8.86 -6.18 -4.59
C GLN A 315 -10.26 -5.98 -5.17
N LYS A 316 -11.03 -5.00 -4.63
CA LYS A 316 -12.41 -4.72 -5.07
C LYS A 316 -12.48 -3.93 -6.36
N THR A 317 -11.53 -3.02 -6.59
CA THR A 317 -11.53 -2.14 -7.77
C THR A 317 -10.68 -2.67 -8.92
N GLY A 318 -9.69 -3.52 -8.62
CA GLY A 318 -8.68 -3.97 -9.57
C GLY A 318 -7.76 -2.84 -10.04
N SER A 319 -7.67 -1.71 -9.32
CA SER A 319 -6.94 -0.53 -9.77
C SER A 319 -5.95 -0.02 -8.70
N LEU A 320 -4.69 0.14 -9.10
CA LEU A 320 -3.68 0.81 -8.26
C LEU A 320 -4.02 2.28 -8.01
N VAL A 321 -4.75 2.93 -8.91
CA VAL A 321 -5.14 4.34 -8.73
C VAL A 321 -6.04 4.49 -7.50
N ALA A 322 -6.95 3.55 -7.26
CA ALA A 322 -7.84 3.62 -6.12
C ALA A 322 -7.08 3.51 -4.78
N SER A 323 -6.18 2.53 -4.67
CA SER A 323 -5.35 2.38 -3.47
C SER A 323 -4.35 3.53 -3.33
N PHE A 324 -3.72 3.99 -4.42
CA PHE A 324 -2.83 5.15 -4.42
C PHE A 324 -3.52 6.42 -3.92
N VAL A 325 -4.73 6.74 -4.42
CA VAL A 325 -5.47 7.94 -3.98
C VAL A 325 -5.83 7.87 -2.50
N LEU A 326 -6.26 6.70 -2.00
CA LEU A 326 -6.49 6.50 -0.57
C LEU A 326 -5.20 6.77 0.22
N HIS A 327 -4.09 6.17 -0.18
CA HIS A 327 -2.80 6.27 0.49
C HIS A 327 -2.26 7.71 0.45
N ALA A 328 -2.24 8.32 -0.73
CA ALA A 328 -1.79 9.70 -0.91
C ALA A 328 -2.64 10.71 -0.12
N ALA A 329 -3.96 10.51 -0.05
CA ALA A 329 -4.85 11.36 0.75
C ALA A 329 -4.56 11.20 2.25
N PHE A 330 -4.31 9.98 2.73
CA PHE A 330 -3.93 9.73 4.13
C PHE A 330 -2.59 10.38 4.48
N ASN A 331 -1.55 10.18 3.67
CA ASN A 331 -0.24 10.80 3.86
C ASN A 331 -0.31 12.34 3.69
N GLY A 332 -1.15 12.81 2.77
CA GLY A 332 -1.40 14.25 2.58
C GLY A 332 -1.99 14.90 3.83
N LEU A 333 -3.00 14.29 4.44
CA LEU A 333 -3.59 14.79 5.68
C LEU A 333 -2.57 14.79 6.83
N SER A 334 -1.79 13.72 6.98
CA SER A 334 -0.71 13.65 7.99
C SER A 334 0.36 14.72 7.75
N THR A 335 0.77 14.93 6.50
CA THR A 335 1.75 15.97 6.14
C THR A 335 1.20 17.38 6.40
N LEU A 336 -0.06 17.63 6.08
CA LEU A 336 -0.72 18.91 6.38
C LEU A 336 -0.81 19.16 7.89
N ALA A 337 -1.14 18.14 8.67
CA ALA A 337 -1.15 18.25 10.13
C ALA A 337 0.23 18.57 10.68
N LEU A 338 1.29 17.95 10.14
CA LEU A 338 2.66 18.22 10.54
C LEU A 338 3.12 19.65 10.17
N ILE A 339 2.76 20.13 8.96
CA ILE A 339 3.00 21.52 8.54
C ILE A 339 2.28 22.48 9.49
N TRP A 340 1.03 22.17 9.87
CA TRP A 340 0.27 22.98 10.81
C TRP A 340 0.99 23.10 12.16
N VAL A 341 1.45 21.98 12.72
CA VAL A 341 2.18 21.98 14.01
C VAL A 341 3.48 22.77 13.88
N ALA A 342 4.23 22.61 12.80
CA ALA A 342 5.48 23.32 12.56
C ALA A 342 5.31 24.85 12.39
N LEU A 343 4.16 25.27 11.84
CA LEU A 343 3.82 26.71 11.70
C LEU A 343 3.28 27.32 12.99
N ASN A 344 2.72 26.50 13.89
CA ASN A 344 2.12 26.91 15.15
C ASN A 344 2.78 26.15 16.33
N PRO A 345 4.08 26.34 16.56
CA PRO A 345 4.75 25.67 17.69
C PRO A 345 4.06 26.09 18.98
N ALA A 346 3.68 25.08 19.79
CA ALA A 346 3.16 25.37 21.14
C ALA A 346 4.19 26.20 21.91
N PRO A 347 3.78 27.15 22.75
CA PRO A 347 4.71 27.85 23.63
C PRO A 347 5.48 26.82 24.46
N LEU A 348 6.79 26.76 24.28
CA LEU A 348 7.63 25.88 25.09
C LEU A 348 7.37 26.23 26.55
N ASP A 349 6.78 25.29 27.27
CA ASP A 349 6.63 25.42 28.72
C ASP A 349 8.05 25.43 29.34
N LYS A 350 8.56 26.62 29.65
CA LYS A 350 9.91 26.83 30.21
C LYS A 350 10.15 26.08 31.49
N LYS A 351 9.16 25.33 32.02
CA LYS A 351 9.23 24.50 33.21
C LYS A 351 9.65 23.05 32.98
N ALA A 352 9.68 22.56 31.75
CA ALA A 352 10.29 21.27 31.45
C ALA A 352 11.82 21.49 31.44
N ALA A 353 12.47 21.37 32.60
CA ALA A 353 13.91 21.29 32.66
C ALA A 353 14.39 20.14 31.75
N PRO A 354 15.49 20.31 30.97
CA PRO A 354 16.05 19.23 30.23
C PRO A 354 16.30 18.07 31.21
N LEU A 355 15.75 16.89 30.88
CA LEU A 355 16.14 15.66 31.54
C LEU A 355 17.65 15.53 31.30
N THR A 356 18.43 15.92 32.29
CA THR A 356 19.88 15.68 32.30
C THR A 356 20.07 14.20 32.04
N PRO A 357 20.89 13.82 31.03
CA PRO A 357 21.24 12.42 30.85
C PRO A 357 21.79 11.96 32.21
N HIS A 358 21.18 10.91 32.78
CA HIS A 358 21.75 10.22 33.90
C HIS A 358 23.18 9.87 33.52
N ALA A 359 24.15 10.62 34.05
CA ALA A 359 25.53 10.23 34.03
C ALA A 359 25.57 8.85 34.69
N ALA A 360 25.87 7.85 33.89
CA ALA A 360 26.19 6.54 34.37
C ALA A 360 27.40 6.73 35.28
N THR A 361 27.16 6.78 36.59
CA THR A 361 28.19 6.66 37.62
C THR A 361 28.70 5.23 37.56
N GLY A 362 29.55 4.98 36.57
CA GLY A 362 30.44 3.84 36.56
C GLY A 362 31.45 4.05 37.67
N GLY A 363 31.20 3.46 38.85
CA GLY A 363 32.20 3.36 39.89
C GLY A 363 33.39 2.55 39.35
N SER A 364 34.45 3.26 38.96
CA SER A 364 35.76 2.65 38.80
C SER A 364 36.34 2.46 40.20
N HIS A 365 36.21 1.25 40.76
CA HIS A 365 37.09 0.80 41.84
C HIS A 365 38.51 0.73 41.26
N ALA A 366 39.28 1.81 41.47
CA ALA A 366 40.72 1.77 41.33
C ALA A 366 41.25 0.86 42.43
N VAL A 367 41.73 -0.32 42.08
CA VAL A 367 42.52 -1.18 42.94
C VAL A 367 43.91 -0.53 43.01
N GLU A 368 44.22 0.16 44.13
CA GLU A 368 45.57 0.57 44.45
C GLU A 368 46.42 -0.69 44.73
N VAL A 369 47.37 -0.96 43.84
CA VAL A 369 48.44 -1.93 44.09
C VAL A 369 49.59 -1.21 44.80
N PRO A 370 50.01 -1.60 46.03
CA PRO A 370 51.11 -0.98 46.69
C PRO A 370 52.43 -1.36 46.01
N LEU A 371 53.15 -0.39 45.50
CA LEU A 371 54.53 -0.54 45.03
C LEU A 371 55.43 -0.80 46.24
N HIS A 372 55.92 -2.03 46.37
CA HIS A 372 56.93 -2.41 47.33
C HIS A 372 58.28 -1.88 46.85
N ASN A 373 58.79 -0.89 47.60
CA ASN A 373 60.12 -0.29 47.39
C ASN A 373 61.17 -1.20 48.06
N SER A 374 61.98 -1.94 47.34
CA SER A 374 63.17 -2.59 47.84
C SER A 374 64.40 -2.01 47.17
N ARG A 375 65.02 -1.09 47.95
CA ARG A 375 66.46 -0.79 47.80
C ARG A 375 67.23 -1.99 48.40
N GLN A 376 68.06 -2.65 47.71
CA GLN A 376 69.48 -2.90 47.92
C GLN A 376 70.11 -3.41 46.69
#